data_8de83f2c0a1f22d1dfa80abd9481d95f
#
_entry.id   8de83f2c0a1f22d1dfa80abd9481d95f
#
_cell.length_a   1.000
_cell.length_b   1.000
_cell.length_c   1.000
_cell.angle_alpha   90.00
_cell.angle_beta   90.00
_cell.angle_gamma   90.00
#
_symmetry.space_group_name_H-M   'P 1'
#
loop_
_entity.id
_entity.type
_entity.pdbx_description
1 polymer ?
#
loop_
_entity_poly.entity_id
_entity_poly.type
_entity_poly.pdbx_seq_one_letter_code
_entity_poly.pdbx_strand_id
1 'polypeptide(L)'
;MLDKSLLDTYEFDAEGLAREFSKQYFCSHERLFPINPFQVLSDLKVPFVFRNLDKLEGAFLALEPNSEPFVLLNAKRPIQRIRFTAAHELCHFLKDSDNENIPWCFSGSRNRIEIYADKFSSAFLMPEDTLKQQLSMYYRGQSLNYDIVLKIAEFFGVSFEACLFRIADLYDYVLPLNFRKTYKKYHPKKRREEFGLGDTYLLKDLLNAWPDMWTGITVGNASFAYNLNFLDFIHRALYIPHLKGVQFFCI
;
A
#
# COMPACT_ATOMS: atom_id res chain seq x y z
N MET A 1 17.93 6.73 -3.10
CA MET A 1 17.05 7.06 -4.25
C MET A 1 17.49 6.18 -5.40
N LEU A 2 16.57 5.59 -6.14
CA LEU A 2 16.93 4.78 -7.31
C LEU A 2 17.61 5.66 -8.37
N ASP A 3 18.60 5.13 -9.06
CA ASP A 3 19.27 5.84 -10.15
C ASP A 3 18.28 5.99 -11.34
N LYS A 4 18.32 7.13 -12.02
CA LYS A 4 17.47 7.43 -13.18
C LYS A 4 17.64 6.39 -14.29
N SER A 5 18.85 5.89 -14.50
CA SER A 5 19.12 4.81 -15.46
C SER A 5 18.36 3.52 -15.12
N LEU A 6 18.13 3.27 -13.84
CA LEU A 6 17.37 2.12 -13.39
C LEU A 6 15.86 2.32 -13.66
N LEU A 7 15.35 3.51 -13.44
CA LEU A 7 13.94 3.85 -13.73
C LEU A 7 13.65 3.72 -15.23
N ASP A 8 14.56 4.18 -16.09
CA ASP A 8 14.46 4.03 -17.54
C ASP A 8 14.49 2.54 -17.96
N THR A 9 15.29 1.72 -17.28
CA THR A 9 15.35 0.26 -17.54
C THR A 9 14.02 -0.42 -17.28
N TYR A 10 13.28 0.02 -16.26
CA TYR A 10 12.00 -0.57 -15.86
C TYR A 10 10.79 0.30 -16.25
N GLU A 11 10.91 1.15 -17.27
CA GLU A 11 9.83 2.06 -17.68
C GLU A 11 8.50 1.37 -17.91
N PHE A 12 8.51 0.14 -18.45
CA PHE A 12 7.33 -0.67 -18.76
C PHE A 12 7.21 -1.94 -17.91
N ASP A 13 8.16 -2.22 -17.00
CA ASP A 13 8.20 -3.39 -16.13
C ASP A 13 8.04 -3.01 -14.65
N ALA A 14 6.80 -2.84 -14.22
CA ALA A 14 6.46 -2.52 -12.83
C ALA A 14 6.91 -3.59 -11.84
N GLU A 15 6.85 -4.87 -12.21
CA GLU A 15 7.27 -5.97 -11.35
C GLU A 15 8.79 -6.03 -11.23
N GLY A 16 9.50 -5.76 -12.32
CA GLY A 16 10.94 -5.61 -12.32
C GLY A 16 11.40 -4.48 -11.41
N LEU A 17 10.73 -3.30 -11.50
CA LEU A 17 11.02 -2.17 -10.61
C LEU A 17 10.78 -2.54 -9.14
N ALA A 18 9.65 -3.17 -8.83
CA ALA A 18 9.33 -3.59 -7.47
C ALA A 18 10.37 -4.58 -6.91
N ARG A 19 10.82 -5.53 -7.73
CA ARG A 19 11.84 -6.51 -7.35
C ARG A 19 13.20 -5.86 -7.12
N GLU A 20 13.62 -4.96 -8.00
CA GLU A 20 14.92 -4.28 -7.86
C GLU A 20 14.91 -3.30 -6.68
N PHE A 21 13.83 -2.52 -6.50
CA PHE A 21 13.65 -1.66 -5.33
C PHE A 21 13.69 -2.49 -4.04
N SER A 22 12.94 -3.60 -3.97
CA SER A 22 12.95 -4.49 -2.80
C SER A 22 14.35 -5.01 -2.50
N LYS A 23 15.10 -5.43 -3.51
CA LYS A 23 16.46 -5.91 -3.36
C LYS A 23 17.38 -4.85 -2.77
N GLN A 24 17.32 -3.62 -3.27
CA GLN A 24 18.13 -2.52 -2.77
C GLN A 24 17.73 -2.10 -1.35
N TYR A 25 16.43 -1.92 -1.10
CA TYR A 25 15.94 -1.50 0.20
C TYR A 25 16.24 -2.53 1.29
N PHE A 26 15.95 -3.82 1.04
CA PHE A 26 16.17 -4.89 2.01
C PHE A 26 17.61 -5.41 2.08
N CYS A 27 18.56 -4.84 1.33
CA CYS A 27 20.00 -5.04 1.59
C CYS A 27 20.43 -4.53 2.98
N SER A 28 19.83 -3.42 3.42
CA SER A 28 20.15 -2.75 4.70
C SER A 28 19.03 -2.86 5.74
N HIS A 29 17.90 -3.45 5.39
CA HIS A 29 16.73 -3.62 6.25
C HIS A 29 16.28 -5.07 6.26
N GLU A 30 15.78 -5.53 7.40
CA GLU A 30 15.21 -6.88 7.49
C GLU A 30 13.89 -6.94 6.70
N ARG A 31 13.74 -8.00 5.89
CA ARG A 31 12.52 -8.25 5.12
C ARG A 31 11.52 -9.05 5.95
N LEU A 32 10.71 -8.35 6.72
CA LEU A 32 9.63 -8.94 7.51
C LEU A 32 8.30 -8.92 6.74
N PHE A 33 7.46 -9.90 7.02
CA PHE A 33 6.09 -9.94 6.50
C PHE A 33 5.07 -9.79 7.64
N PRO A 34 4.03 -9.00 7.41
CA PRO A 34 3.74 -8.24 6.19
C PRO A 34 4.73 -7.07 5.98
N ILE A 35 5.14 -6.79 4.74
CA ILE A 35 5.96 -5.61 4.43
C ILE A 35 5.22 -4.34 4.89
N ASN A 36 5.93 -3.45 5.58
CA ASN A 36 5.38 -2.20 6.08
C ASN A 36 5.68 -1.02 5.12
N PRO A 37 4.77 -0.63 4.22
CA PRO A 37 4.99 0.45 3.28
C PRO A 37 5.13 1.82 3.97
N PHE A 38 4.55 2.00 5.16
CA PHE A 38 4.68 3.24 5.93
C PHE A 38 6.10 3.41 6.45
N GLN A 39 6.73 2.32 6.90
CA GLN A 39 8.15 2.33 7.26
C GLN A 39 9.03 2.71 6.07
N VAL A 40 8.76 2.12 4.90
CA VAL A 40 9.50 2.43 3.67
C VAL A 40 9.39 3.91 3.31
N LEU A 41 8.18 4.48 3.33
CA LEU A 41 7.96 5.92 3.09
C LEU A 41 8.72 6.77 4.11
N SER A 42 8.68 6.39 5.40
CA SER A 42 9.39 7.10 6.47
C SER A 42 10.91 7.07 6.26
N ASP A 43 11.49 5.92 5.93
CA ASP A 43 12.93 5.76 5.70
C ASP A 43 13.40 6.55 4.48
N LEU A 44 12.54 6.67 3.46
CA LEU A 44 12.77 7.52 2.29
C LEU A 44 12.49 9.01 2.54
N LYS A 45 12.12 9.38 3.78
CA LYS A 45 11.78 10.75 4.17
C LYS A 45 10.57 11.32 3.42
N VAL A 46 9.65 10.46 2.99
CA VAL A 46 8.38 10.85 2.38
C VAL A 46 7.31 10.95 3.46
N PRO A 47 6.86 12.15 3.85
CA PRO A 47 5.79 12.33 4.83
C PRO A 47 4.49 11.73 4.30
N PHE A 48 3.68 11.15 5.19
CA PHE A 48 2.34 10.67 4.84
C PHE A 48 1.32 11.05 5.91
N VAL A 49 0.08 11.23 5.48
CA VAL A 49 -1.02 11.72 6.33
C VAL A 49 -2.28 10.92 6.08
N PHE A 50 -2.95 10.52 7.16
CA PHE A 50 -4.27 9.90 7.07
C PHE A 50 -5.37 10.96 7.10
N ARG A 51 -6.31 10.89 6.16
CA ARG A 51 -7.46 11.79 6.05
C ARG A 51 -8.71 11.05 5.62
N ASN A 52 -9.86 11.60 5.99
CA ASN A 52 -11.12 11.18 5.43
C ASN A 52 -11.24 11.74 4.02
N LEU A 53 -11.01 10.89 3.03
CA LEU A 53 -11.16 11.23 1.61
C LEU A 53 -12.42 10.54 1.09
N ASP A 54 -13.30 11.27 0.40
CA ASP A 54 -14.60 10.71 -0.02
C ASP A 54 -14.44 9.59 -1.06
N LYS A 55 -13.94 9.92 -2.25
CA LYS A 55 -13.77 8.97 -3.36
C LYS A 55 -12.32 8.62 -3.64
N LEU A 56 -11.39 9.40 -3.11
CA LEU A 56 -9.97 9.20 -3.29
C LEU A 56 -9.47 8.10 -2.36
N GLU A 57 -8.62 7.22 -2.85
CA GLU A 57 -7.97 6.19 -2.03
C GLU A 57 -6.70 6.73 -1.38
N GLY A 58 -5.91 7.46 -2.15
CA GLY A 58 -4.71 8.15 -1.76
C GLY A 58 -4.31 9.19 -2.80
N ALA A 59 -3.24 9.92 -2.55
CA ALA A 59 -2.61 10.80 -3.50
C ALA A 59 -1.15 11.04 -3.14
N PHE A 60 -0.28 10.99 -4.13
CA PHE A 60 1.06 11.54 -4.06
C PHE A 60 1.01 13.00 -4.50
N LEU A 61 1.51 13.92 -3.71
CA LEU A 61 1.41 15.36 -3.93
C LEU A 61 2.78 16.02 -3.81
N ALA A 62 3.15 16.79 -4.85
CA ALA A 62 4.19 17.80 -4.81
C ALA A 62 3.51 19.16 -4.99
N LEU A 63 3.54 20.02 -3.96
CA LEU A 63 2.71 21.24 -3.91
C LEU A 63 3.25 22.36 -4.80
N GLU A 64 4.56 22.43 -4.97
CA GLU A 64 5.28 23.45 -5.75
C GLU A 64 6.55 22.84 -6.33
N PRO A 65 7.11 23.41 -7.40
CA PRO A 65 8.46 23.06 -7.85
C PRO A 65 9.44 23.21 -6.69
N ASN A 66 10.14 22.13 -6.33
CA ASN A 66 11.06 22.02 -5.18
C ASN A 66 10.42 21.91 -3.78
N SER A 67 9.09 21.71 -3.66
CA SER A 67 8.50 21.33 -2.38
C SER A 67 8.76 19.85 -2.06
N GLU A 68 8.87 19.52 -0.78
CA GLU A 68 8.94 18.11 -0.38
C GLU A 68 7.62 17.41 -0.73
N PRO A 69 7.65 16.29 -1.46
CA PRO A 69 6.44 15.52 -1.76
C PRO A 69 5.87 14.89 -0.49
N PHE A 70 4.57 14.65 -0.48
CA PHE A 70 3.91 13.92 0.58
C PHE A 70 2.79 13.02 0.06
N VAL A 71 2.39 12.05 0.89
CA VAL A 71 1.36 11.07 0.57
C VAL A 71 0.12 11.31 1.42
N LEU A 72 -1.04 11.40 0.80
CA LEU A 72 -2.34 11.33 1.48
C LEU A 72 -2.88 9.91 1.41
N LEU A 73 -3.43 9.42 2.52
CA LEU A 73 -4.03 8.08 2.63
C LEU A 73 -5.44 8.18 3.21
N ASN A 74 -6.39 7.44 2.64
CA ASN A 74 -7.77 7.48 3.09
C ASN A 74 -7.98 6.66 4.37
N ALA A 75 -8.15 7.35 5.49
CA ALA A 75 -8.40 6.73 6.80
C ALA A 75 -9.71 5.92 6.90
N LYS A 76 -10.67 6.12 5.98
CA LYS A 76 -11.95 5.38 5.96
C LYS A 76 -11.84 3.98 5.35
N ARG A 77 -10.66 3.61 4.84
CA ARG A 77 -10.47 2.32 4.17
C ARG A 77 -9.96 1.26 5.15
N PRO A 78 -10.22 -0.03 4.86
CA PRO A 78 -9.57 -1.12 5.60
C PRO A 78 -8.06 -1.03 5.51
N ILE A 79 -7.35 -1.44 6.57
CA ILE A 79 -5.89 -1.34 6.66
C ILE A 79 -5.18 -1.99 5.46
N GLN A 80 -5.65 -3.14 5.00
CA GLN A 80 -5.06 -3.84 3.86
C GLN A 80 -5.10 -2.98 2.58
N ARG A 81 -6.17 -2.18 2.43
CA ARG A 81 -6.30 -1.25 1.31
C ARG A 81 -5.42 -0.03 1.48
N ILE A 82 -5.32 0.51 2.70
CA ILE A 82 -4.43 1.64 3.01
C ILE A 82 -2.96 1.25 2.74
N ARG A 83 -2.54 0.04 3.11
CA ARG A 83 -1.19 -0.47 2.83
C ARG A 83 -0.93 -0.60 1.34
N PHE A 84 -1.91 -1.13 0.59
CA PHE A 84 -1.81 -1.21 -0.87
C PHE A 84 -1.67 0.18 -1.48
N THR A 85 -2.50 1.12 -1.04
CA THR A 85 -2.43 2.53 -1.48
C THR A 85 -1.08 3.16 -1.11
N ALA A 86 -0.56 2.94 0.09
CA ALA A 86 0.76 3.47 0.47
C ALA A 86 1.89 2.94 -0.43
N ALA A 87 1.84 1.66 -0.82
CA ALA A 87 2.78 1.10 -1.79
C ALA A 87 2.57 1.64 -3.22
N HIS A 88 1.33 1.97 -3.57
CA HIS A 88 0.99 2.61 -4.84
C HIS A 88 1.56 4.03 -4.92
N GLU A 89 1.38 4.83 -3.89
CA GLU A 89 1.96 6.18 -3.81
C GLU A 89 3.50 6.15 -3.71
N LEU A 90 4.06 5.10 -3.11
CA LEU A 90 5.51 4.86 -3.15
C LEU A 90 6.01 4.68 -4.60
N CYS A 91 5.25 4.00 -5.46
CA CYS A 91 5.60 3.87 -6.87
C CYS A 91 5.64 5.23 -7.56
N HIS A 92 4.65 6.08 -7.32
CA HIS A 92 4.64 7.46 -7.86
C HIS A 92 5.83 8.27 -7.34
N PHE A 93 6.16 8.17 -6.07
CA PHE A 93 7.35 8.81 -5.53
C PHE A 93 8.63 8.35 -6.24
N LEU A 94 8.77 7.05 -6.46
CA LEU A 94 9.99 6.51 -7.08
C LEU A 94 10.12 6.87 -8.56
N LYS A 95 9.00 6.91 -9.29
CA LYS A 95 8.99 7.02 -10.75
C LYS A 95 8.62 8.40 -11.26
N ASP A 96 7.70 9.08 -10.59
CA ASP A 96 7.02 10.25 -11.11
C ASP A 96 7.38 11.53 -10.35
N SER A 97 8.29 11.49 -9.36
CA SER A 97 8.65 12.64 -8.53
C SER A 97 9.18 13.85 -9.32
N ASP A 98 9.75 13.61 -10.51
CA ASP A 98 10.27 14.64 -11.40
C ASP A 98 9.21 15.18 -12.39
N ASN A 99 7.98 14.64 -12.38
CA ASN A 99 6.91 15.02 -13.29
C ASN A 99 6.01 16.10 -12.69
N GLU A 100 5.95 17.28 -13.28
CA GLU A 100 5.09 18.38 -12.85
C GLU A 100 3.57 18.10 -12.99
N ASN A 101 3.20 17.02 -13.67
CA ASN A 101 1.81 16.66 -13.99
C ASN A 101 1.45 15.26 -13.49
N ILE A 102 1.64 14.99 -12.20
CA ILE A 102 1.17 13.70 -11.62
C ILE A 102 -0.36 13.74 -11.53
N PRO A 103 -1.07 12.85 -12.22
CA PRO A 103 -2.52 12.80 -12.11
C PRO A 103 -2.92 12.33 -10.72
N TRP A 104 -3.99 12.93 -10.17
CA TRP A 104 -4.59 12.49 -8.91
C TRP A 104 -5.02 11.03 -8.99
N CYS A 105 -4.63 10.23 -8.01
CA CYS A 105 -5.00 8.82 -7.94
C CYS A 105 -6.48 8.65 -7.56
N PHE A 106 -7.31 8.35 -8.55
CA PHE A 106 -8.72 7.98 -8.33
C PHE A 106 -8.88 6.47 -8.43
N SER A 107 -9.53 5.87 -7.46
CA SER A 107 -9.87 4.45 -7.51
C SER A 107 -10.55 4.08 -8.83
N GLY A 108 -9.94 3.14 -9.57
CA GLY A 108 -10.46 2.64 -10.84
C GLY A 108 -10.07 3.45 -12.08
N SER A 109 -9.16 4.41 -11.98
CA SER A 109 -8.51 5.01 -13.14
C SER A 109 -7.81 3.90 -13.95
N ARG A 110 -8.08 3.84 -15.27
CA ARG A 110 -7.42 2.89 -16.18
C ARG A 110 -6.26 3.52 -16.94
N ASN A 111 -5.67 4.58 -16.39
CA ASN A 111 -4.47 5.18 -16.95
C ASN A 111 -3.30 4.18 -16.84
N ARG A 112 -2.40 4.18 -17.82
CA ARG A 112 -1.20 3.31 -17.82
C ARG A 112 -0.33 3.51 -16.60
N ILE A 113 -0.22 4.74 -16.10
CA ILE A 113 0.55 5.12 -14.91
C ILE A 113 -0.05 4.42 -13.67
N GLU A 114 -1.37 4.47 -13.50
CA GLU A 114 -2.07 3.83 -12.39
C GLU A 114 -1.99 2.32 -12.43
N ILE A 115 -2.13 1.73 -13.64
CA ILE A 115 -1.97 0.28 -13.83
C ILE A 115 -0.54 -0.16 -13.48
N TYR A 116 0.44 0.67 -13.82
CA TYR A 116 1.84 0.42 -13.48
C TYR A 116 2.03 0.44 -11.95
N ALA A 117 1.51 1.48 -11.27
CA ALA A 117 1.60 1.61 -9.83
C ALA A 117 0.86 0.48 -9.08
N ASP A 118 -0.29 0.02 -9.58
CA ASP A 118 -0.99 -1.15 -9.04
C ASP A 118 -0.16 -2.43 -9.17
N LYS A 119 0.47 -2.66 -10.31
CA LYS A 119 1.35 -3.82 -10.52
C LYS A 119 2.60 -3.78 -9.65
N PHE A 120 3.21 -2.60 -9.52
CA PHE A 120 4.33 -2.38 -8.61
C PHE A 120 3.92 -2.74 -7.18
N SER A 121 2.81 -2.18 -6.70
CA SER A 121 2.30 -2.40 -5.33
C SER A 121 2.03 -3.87 -5.04
N SER A 122 1.40 -4.54 -6.00
CA SER A 122 1.12 -5.97 -5.92
C SER A 122 2.40 -6.80 -5.82
N ALA A 123 3.40 -6.51 -6.66
CA ALA A 123 4.67 -7.21 -6.66
C ALA A 123 5.55 -6.87 -5.45
N PHE A 124 5.50 -5.62 -4.98
CA PHE A 124 6.25 -5.17 -3.81
C PHE A 124 5.71 -5.80 -2.52
N LEU A 125 4.39 -5.77 -2.30
CA LEU A 125 3.78 -6.32 -1.10
C LEU A 125 3.72 -7.86 -1.10
N MET A 126 3.62 -8.46 -2.28
CA MET A 126 3.55 -9.91 -2.48
C MET A 126 4.64 -10.38 -3.47
N PRO A 127 5.92 -10.36 -3.07
CA PRO A 127 7.02 -10.81 -3.93
C PRO A 127 6.81 -12.26 -4.36
N GLU A 128 7.12 -12.53 -5.64
CA GLU A 128 6.84 -13.81 -6.28
C GLU A 128 7.52 -14.99 -5.57
N ASP A 129 8.78 -14.81 -5.15
CA ASP A 129 9.55 -15.81 -4.43
C ASP A 129 8.85 -16.28 -3.15
N THR A 130 8.40 -15.31 -2.36
CA THR A 130 7.70 -15.57 -1.08
C THR A 130 6.28 -16.08 -1.33
N LEU A 131 5.58 -15.55 -2.33
CA LEU A 131 4.25 -16.05 -2.69
C LEU A 131 4.31 -17.52 -3.14
N LYS A 132 5.28 -17.88 -3.96
CA LYS A 132 5.53 -19.28 -4.36
C LYS A 132 5.80 -20.17 -3.15
N GLN A 133 6.56 -19.67 -2.20
CA GLN A 133 6.85 -20.36 -0.94
C GLN A 133 5.57 -20.62 -0.12
N GLN A 134 4.74 -19.58 0.06
CA GLN A 134 3.46 -19.68 0.74
C GLN A 134 2.50 -20.66 0.03
N LEU A 135 2.40 -20.58 -1.30
CA LEU A 135 1.59 -21.51 -2.07
C LEU A 135 2.04 -22.95 -1.91
N SER A 136 3.35 -23.23 -1.89
CA SER A 136 3.89 -24.58 -1.75
C SER A 136 3.55 -25.24 -0.42
N MET A 137 3.24 -24.47 0.62
CA MET A 137 2.80 -25.01 1.91
C MET A 137 1.40 -25.65 1.85
N TYR A 138 0.54 -25.16 0.94
CA TYR A 138 -0.86 -25.55 0.88
C TYR A 138 -1.24 -26.33 -0.37
N TYR A 139 -0.58 -26.04 -1.50
CA TYR A 139 -0.91 -26.70 -2.77
C TYR A 139 -0.44 -28.15 -2.78
N ARG A 140 -1.35 -29.08 -3.02
CA ARG A 140 -1.12 -30.54 -3.07
C ARG A 140 -1.69 -31.14 -4.37
N GLY A 141 -1.65 -30.39 -5.48
CA GLY A 141 -2.22 -30.83 -6.77
C GLY A 141 -3.73 -30.62 -6.89
N GLN A 142 -4.38 -30.05 -5.87
CA GLN A 142 -5.79 -29.66 -5.90
C GLN A 142 -5.92 -28.16 -5.76
N SER A 143 -6.97 -27.60 -6.37
CA SER A 143 -7.25 -26.15 -6.27
C SER A 143 -7.35 -25.70 -4.81
N LEU A 144 -6.73 -24.55 -4.51
CA LEU A 144 -6.81 -23.92 -3.21
C LEU A 144 -8.25 -23.46 -2.91
N ASN A 145 -8.72 -23.68 -1.71
CA ASN A 145 -9.94 -23.05 -1.24
C ASN A 145 -9.68 -21.57 -0.87
N TYR A 146 -10.75 -20.77 -0.78
CA TYR A 146 -10.63 -19.34 -0.51
C TYR A 146 -10.17 -19.02 0.92
N ASP A 147 -10.34 -19.92 1.88
CA ASP A 147 -9.80 -19.73 3.24
C ASP A 147 -8.27 -19.78 3.25
N ILE A 148 -7.66 -20.60 2.38
CA ILE A 148 -6.20 -20.64 2.21
C ILE A 148 -5.74 -19.32 1.55
N VAL A 149 -6.42 -18.86 0.51
CA VAL A 149 -6.11 -17.56 -0.12
C VAL A 149 -6.21 -16.43 0.91
N LEU A 150 -7.22 -16.46 1.79
CA LEU A 150 -7.35 -15.48 2.87
C LEU A 150 -6.17 -15.56 3.86
N LYS A 151 -5.74 -16.74 4.26
CA LYS A 151 -4.55 -16.92 5.14
C LYS A 151 -3.28 -16.38 4.51
N ILE A 152 -3.08 -16.60 3.22
CA ILE A 152 -1.95 -16.04 2.46
C ILE A 152 -2.07 -14.52 2.37
N ALA A 153 -3.26 -13.98 2.14
CA ALA A 153 -3.51 -12.54 2.15
C ALA A 153 -3.17 -11.90 3.50
N GLU A 154 -3.52 -12.55 4.60
CA GLU A 154 -3.15 -12.11 5.95
C GLU A 154 -1.64 -12.11 6.18
N PHE A 155 -0.94 -13.15 5.72
CA PHE A 155 0.51 -13.20 5.81
C PHE A 155 1.17 -11.99 5.13
N PHE A 156 0.66 -11.58 3.97
CA PHE A 156 1.16 -10.41 3.25
C PHE A 156 0.53 -9.08 3.70
N GLY A 157 -0.48 -9.10 4.57
CA GLY A 157 -1.21 -7.92 5.04
C GLY A 157 -1.96 -7.17 3.93
N VAL A 158 -2.44 -7.90 2.92
CA VAL A 158 -3.20 -7.38 1.78
C VAL A 158 -4.65 -7.85 1.81
N SER A 159 -5.51 -7.27 0.96
CA SER A 159 -6.88 -7.74 0.85
C SER A 159 -6.94 -9.13 0.21
N PHE A 160 -7.97 -9.92 0.57
CA PHE A 160 -8.26 -11.20 -0.07
C PHE A 160 -8.27 -11.09 -1.60
N GLU A 161 -8.92 -10.05 -2.12
CA GLU A 161 -9.06 -9.84 -3.56
C GLU A 161 -7.71 -9.53 -4.22
N ALA A 162 -6.89 -8.68 -3.62
CA ALA A 162 -5.54 -8.40 -4.12
C ALA A 162 -4.68 -9.68 -4.16
N CYS A 163 -4.73 -10.49 -3.11
CA CYS A 163 -4.00 -11.76 -3.07
C CYS A 163 -4.52 -12.76 -4.11
N LEU A 164 -5.84 -12.90 -4.23
CA LEU A 164 -6.47 -13.78 -5.22
C LEU A 164 -6.04 -13.45 -6.65
N PHE A 165 -6.08 -12.16 -7.01
CA PHE A 165 -5.68 -11.73 -8.36
C PHE A 165 -4.18 -11.83 -8.57
N ARG A 166 -3.35 -11.57 -7.57
CA ARG A 166 -1.91 -11.81 -7.66
C ARG A 166 -1.57 -13.28 -7.91
N ILE A 167 -2.26 -14.19 -7.22
CA ILE A 167 -2.13 -15.64 -7.45
C ILE A 167 -2.62 -15.99 -8.86
N ALA A 168 -3.74 -15.41 -9.31
CA ALA A 168 -4.27 -15.66 -10.64
C ALA A 168 -3.34 -15.19 -11.76
N ASP A 169 -2.64 -14.09 -11.56
CA ASP A 169 -1.72 -13.54 -12.56
C ASP A 169 -0.44 -14.37 -12.70
N LEU A 170 0.03 -14.98 -11.61
CA LEU A 170 1.27 -15.75 -11.60
C LEU A 170 1.06 -17.27 -11.68
N TYR A 171 0.00 -17.78 -11.06
CA TYR A 171 -0.22 -19.20 -10.79
C TYR A 171 -1.71 -19.57 -10.86
N ASP A 172 -2.41 -19.21 -11.94
CA ASP A 172 -3.87 -19.41 -12.08
C ASP A 172 -4.30 -20.87 -11.89
N TYR A 173 -3.43 -21.82 -12.25
CA TYR A 173 -3.66 -23.27 -12.13
C TYR A 173 -3.87 -23.76 -10.70
N VAL A 174 -3.45 -22.98 -9.68
CA VAL A 174 -3.68 -23.36 -8.27
C VAL A 174 -5.07 -22.94 -7.78
N LEU A 175 -5.79 -22.13 -8.57
CA LEU A 175 -7.12 -21.64 -8.23
C LEU A 175 -8.22 -22.48 -8.89
N PRO A 176 -9.46 -22.48 -8.35
CA PRO A 176 -10.60 -23.11 -9.03
C PRO A 176 -10.81 -22.53 -10.42
N LEU A 177 -11.04 -23.34 -11.43
CA LEU A 177 -11.25 -22.92 -12.82
C LEU A 177 -12.32 -21.82 -13.00
N ASN A 178 -13.30 -21.80 -12.12
CA ASN A 178 -14.40 -20.85 -12.14
C ASN A 178 -14.23 -19.72 -11.07
N PHE A 179 -13.02 -19.51 -10.55
CA PHE A 179 -12.80 -18.56 -9.43
C PHE A 179 -13.34 -17.14 -9.74
N ARG A 180 -13.18 -16.65 -10.97
CA ARG A 180 -13.68 -15.32 -11.39
C ARG A 180 -15.19 -15.16 -11.25
N LYS A 181 -15.95 -16.26 -11.28
CA LYS A 181 -17.42 -16.28 -11.09
C LYS A 181 -17.82 -16.51 -9.63
N THR A 182 -16.98 -17.17 -8.84
CA THR A 182 -17.35 -17.67 -7.51
C THR A 182 -16.76 -16.84 -6.37
N TYR A 183 -15.61 -16.16 -6.55
CA TYR A 183 -14.95 -15.44 -5.46
C TYR A 183 -15.81 -14.34 -4.83
N LYS A 184 -16.71 -13.69 -5.61
CA LYS A 184 -17.61 -12.65 -5.11
C LYS A 184 -18.62 -13.16 -4.08
N LYS A 185 -18.86 -14.49 -4.03
CA LYS A 185 -19.70 -15.12 -3.02
C LYS A 185 -18.96 -15.41 -1.72
N TYR A 186 -17.66 -15.30 -1.73
CA TYR A 186 -16.84 -15.43 -0.54
C TYR A 186 -16.88 -14.13 0.26
N HIS A 187 -17.05 -14.22 1.57
CA HIS A 187 -17.17 -13.08 2.48
C HIS A 187 -15.93 -12.97 3.37
N PRO A 188 -14.84 -12.34 2.87
CA PRO A 188 -13.56 -12.31 3.60
C PRO A 188 -13.69 -11.70 5.00
N LYS A 189 -14.47 -10.62 5.15
CA LYS A 189 -14.67 -9.95 6.44
C LYS A 189 -15.26 -10.92 7.49
N LYS A 190 -16.34 -11.62 7.15
CA LYS A 190 -16.96 -12.62 8.04
C LYS A 190 -15.98 -13.73 8.40
N ARG A 191 -15.22 -14.23 7.43
CA ARG A 191 -14.23 -15.30 7.68
C ARG A 191 -13.09 -14.82 8.54
N ARG A 192 -12.62 -13.58 8.38
CA ARG A 192 -11.63 -12.98 9.28
C ARG A 192 -12.12 -12.94 10.73
N GLU A 193 -13.36 -12.50 10.95
CA GLU A 193 -14.00 -12.50 12.27
C GLU A 193 -14.06 -13.91 12.87
N GLU A 194 -14.46 -14.92 12.08
CA GLU A 194 -14.51 -16.32 12.50
C GLU A 194 -13.12 -16.88 12.84
N PHE A 195 -12.06 -16.40 12.19
CA PHE A 195 -10.66 -16.78 12.46
C PHE A 195 -10.01 -15.96 13.58
N GLY A 196 -10.72 -15.00 14.16
CA GLY A 196 -10.19 -14.11 15.19
C GLY A 196 -9.15 -13.11 14.69
N LEU A 197 -9.17 -12.79 13.38
CA LEU A 197 -8.25 -11.87 12.75
C LEU A 197 -8.84 -10.44 12.86
N GLY A 198 -8.17 -9.55 13.59
CA GLY A 198 -8.56 -8.15 13.77
C GLY A 198 -7.70 -7.18 12.96
N ASP A 199 -8.14 -5.92 12.88
CA ASP A 199 -7.42 -4.84 12.18
C ASP A 199 -6.37 -4.16 13.08
N THR A 200 -5.54 -4.96 13.75
CA THR A 200 -4.52 -4.45 14.69
C THR A 200 -3.22 -4.01 14.01
N TYR A 201 -3.07 -4.30 12.72
CA TYR A 201 -1.82 -4.07 12.00
C TYR A 201 -1.47 -2.60 11.79
N LEU A 202 -2.48 -1.73 11.54
CA LEU A 202 -2.24 -0.32 11.26
C LEU A 202 -1.42 0.35 12.37
N LEU A 203 -1.85 0.20 13.62
CA LEU A 203 -1.16 0.80 14.75
C LEU A 203 0.26 0.27 14.90
N LYS A 204 0.45 -1.04 14.75
CA LYS A 204 1.78 -1.67 14.81
C LYS A 204 2.69 -1.16 13.69
N ASP A 205 2.18 -1.08 12.46
CA ASP A 205 2.93 -0.58 11.31
C ASP A 205 3.35 0.87 11.50
N LEU A 206 2.45 1.71 12.03
CA LEU A 206 2.74 3.11 12.31
C LEU A 206 3.76 3.28 13.43
N LEU A 207 3.62 2.54 14.53
CA LEU A 207 4.57 2.56 15.63
C LEU A 207 5.98 2.14 15.19
N ASN A 208 6.09 1.17 14.29
CA ASN A 208 7.36 0.74 13.73
C ASN A 208 7.95 1.80 12.79
N ALA A 209 7.10 2.49 12.01
CA ALA A 209 7.54 3.54 11.09
C ALA A 209 8.05 4.79 11.82
N TRP A 210 7.45 5.12 12.97
CA TRP A 210 7.79 6.31 13.75
C TRP A 210 7.88 6.03 15.25
N PRO A 211 8.86 5.27 15.72
CA PRO A 211 8.95 4.87 17.12
C PRO A 211 9.08 6.07 18.08
N ASP A 212 9.74 7.16 17.64
CA ASP A 212 10.07 8.31 18.50
C ASP A 212 9.02 9.44 18.45
N MET A 213 7.99 9.32 17.59
CA MET A 213 7.00 10.39 17.39
C MET A 213 5.69 10.18 18.14
N TRP A 214 5.55 9.06 18.86
CA TRP A 214 4.27 8.64 19.41
C TRP A 214 4.16 8.86 20.90
N THR A 215 3.66 10.00 21.30
CA THR A 215 3.10 10.19 22.64
C THR A 215 1.59 10.36 22.52
N GLY A 216 0.83 9.32 22.83
CA GLY A 216 -0.62 9.41 23.05
C GLY A 216 -1.54 9.05 21.89
N ILE A 217 -1.43 7.82 21.36
CA ILE A 217 -2.47 7.29 20.46
C ILE A 217 -3.58 6.65 21.28
N THR A 218 -4.82 7.09 21.06
CA THR A 218 -6.01 6.39 21.51
C THR A 218 -6.61 5.62 20.34
N VAL A 219 -6.72 4.30 20.46
CA VAL A 219 -7.37 3.44 19.49
C VAL A 219 -8.87 3.72 19.51
N GLY A 220 -9.41 4.19 18.39
CA GLY A 220 -10.85 4.52 18.26
C GLY A 220 -11.11 5.85 17.55
N ASN A 221 -10.32 6.86 17.82
CA ASN A 221 -10.27 8.11 17.05
C ASN A 221 -8.79 8.36 16.77
N ALA A 222 -8.34 8.19 15.55
CA ALA A 222 -6.95 8.35 15.19
C ALA A 222 -6.47 9.77 15.47
N SER A 223 -5.78 9.95 16.59
CA SER A 223 -5.05 11.17 16.92
C SER A 223 -3.57 10.94 16.67
N PHE A 224 -2.90 11.90 16.07
CA PHE A 224 -1.50 11.81 15.68
C PHE A 224 -0.71 12.89 16.40
N ALA A 225 0.46 12.54 16.97
CA ALA A 225 1.42 13.52 17.45
C ALA A 225 2.25 14.05 16.27
N TYR A 226 2.54 15.33 16.26
CA TYR A 226 3.20 16.01 15.14
C TYR A 226 4.55 16.61 15.58
N ASN A 227 5.52 16.55 14.68
CA ASN A 227 6.64 17.49 14.70
C ASN A 227 6.12 18.88 14.26
N LEU A 228 6.56 19.96 14.92
CA LEU A 228 6.12 21.33 14.61
C LEU A 228 6.35 21.73 13.14
N ASN A 229 7.42 21.27 12.52
CA ASN A 229 7.70 21.49 11.10
C ASN A 229 6.71 20.79 10.17
N PHE A 230 6.14 19.68 10.62
CA PHE A 230 5.12 18.93 9.88
C PHE A 230 3.75 19.61 9.94
N LEU A 231 3.43 20.31 11.05
CA LEU A 231 2.19 21.10 11.16
C LEU A 231 2.17 22.28 10.19
N ASP A 232 3.29 22.95 10.00
CA ASP A 232 3.41 24.05 9.04
C ASP A 232 3.24 23.56 7.59
N PHE A 233 3.81 22.40 7.29
CA PHE A 233 3.64 21.71 6.02
C PHE A 233 2.19 21.29 5.77
N ILE A 234 1.51 20.69 6.74
CA ILE A 234 0.09 20.34 6.65
C ILE A 234 -0.77 21.60 6.46
N HIS A 235 -0.47 22.68 7.16
CA HIS A 235 -1.21 23.93 7.03
C HIS A 235 -1.15 24.47 5.60
N ARG A 236 -0.01 24.36 4.93
CA ARG A 236 0.15 24.73 3.51
C ARG A 236 -0.62 23.78 2.57
N ALA A 237 -0.57 22.47 2.82
CA ALA A 237 -1.27 21.46 2.04
C ALA A 237 -2.80 21.63 2.05
N LEU A 238 -3.35 22.27 3.09
CA LEU A 238 -4.80 22.50 3.23
C LEU A 238 -5.37 23.62 2.38
N TYR A 239 -4.53 24.51 1.91
CA TYR A 239 -4.97 25.60 1.03
C TYR A 239 -5.18 25.19 -0.43
N ILE A 240 -5.05 23.89 -0.75
CA ILE A 240 -5.32 23.39 -2.11
C ILE A 240 -6.84 23.49 -2.38
N PRO A 241 -7.29 24.26 -3.40
CA PRO A 241 -8.72 24.52 -3.64
C PRO A 241 -9.59 23.28 -3.84
N HIS A 242 -9.00 22.16 -4.29
CA HIS A 242 -9.70 20.90 -4.56
C HIS A 242 -9.87 20.00 -3.33
N LEU A 243 -9.25 20.34 -2.20
CA LEU A 243 -9.40 19.64 -0.93
C LEU A 243 -10.43 20.30 0.02
N LYS A 244 -11.28 21.19 -0.49
CA LYS A 244 -12.38 21.77 0.28
C LYS A 244 -13.28 20.65 0.79
N GLY A 245 -13.35 20.50 2.11
CA GLY A 245 -14.16 19.47 2.80
C GLY A 245 -13.33 18.43 3.55
N VAL A 246 -12.00 18.51 3.51
CA VAL A 246 -11.13 17.69 4.35
C VAL A 246 -11.20 18.22 5.78
N GLN A 247 -11.90 17.51 6.67
CA GLN A 247 -11.92 17.86 8.09
C GLN A 247 -10.66 17.31 8.78
N PHE A 248 -9.94 18.22 9.45
CA PHE A 248 -8.88 17.82 10.37
C PHE A 248 -9.52 17.35 11.67
N PHE A 249 -9.17 16.17 12.11
CA PHE A 249 -9.32 15.80 13.48
C PHE A 249 -8.00 16.10 14.19
N CYS A 250 -7.85 17.35 14.67
CA CYS A 250 -6.94 17.65 15.77
C CYS A 250 -7.66 17.28 17.05
N ILE A 251 -7.06 16.48 17.88
CA ILE A 251 -7.34 16.41 19.31
C ILE A 251 -6.20 17.09 20.03
#